data_b5739bca3fcefd7c4ab1a1119f56ca05
#
_entry.id   b5739bca3fcefd7c4ab1a1119f56ca05
#
_cell.length_a   1.000
_cell.length_b   1.000
_cell.length_c   1.000
_cell.angle_alpha   90.00
_cell.angle_beta   90.00
_cell.angle_gamma   90.00
#
_symmetry.space_group_name_H-M   'P 1'
#
loop_
_entity.id
_entity.type
_entity.pdbx_description
1 polymer ?
#
loop_
_entity_poly.entity_id
_entity_poly.type
_entity_poly.pdbx_seq_one_letter_code
_entity_poly.pdbx_strand_id
1 'polypeptide(L)'
;MELAFEQKQRSCLKRTAHLSLAQEQTQELIIPDAMPDAARTLICYAEPELQSKTSRAGSLLVTGNLRASCLYADEAGGLQLLTTDVPFTLKLESSDLQELTQSVVRCSVRSADSRLINSRKVLLRISVLVQADGYEPWTEEVRALTDAPACLQQKTQSYSNAVPVETAERAFQVSEELNVPEGRAKIVRLADCMLQPVVTEQNLVGSKAVMKGTANLQLTYLDEQNELRTLSLAVPFSQYCQLQGDYEQNEDVETTLLVTGVQLEPVDTETGQKLLFGAGILAQCTVIQPQTLTLCEDAYSTRGDFQPQWQEQEYSMRLDAQTLREPIRPSFPAQASAVLDCRVYPDAMALERTADGVIVHVPLRADTVYTDADGAVQSESFRTEVSCKTALDEDCACEAVFQLQPEGYAAAGSGAVELRYDAVFQLQSFAKQKLQNLVGGTLDLTRQPRAERASVVIRRTGAQQPLWDLAKRYRTTAQAIQTANHLTQPEVEAGRLLLIPM
;
A
#
# COMPACT_ATOMS: atom_id res chain seq x y z
N MET A 1 12.26 -49.15 -6.00
CA MET A 1 13.20 -48.17 -5.44
C MET A 1 12.38 -46.94 -5.09
N GLU A 2 12.48 -46.48 -3.88
CA GLU A 2 11.89 -45.20 -3.44
C GLU A 2 12.83 -44.06 -3.86
N LEU A 3 12.28 -42.96 -4.31
CA LEU A 3 13.07 -41.81 -4.72
C LEU A 3 13.44 -40.96 -3.51
N ALA A 4 14.64 -40.40 -3.52
CA ALA A 4 15.13 -39.54 -2.45
C ALA A 4 14.78 -38.05 -2.77
N PHE A 5 14.23 -37.36 -1.77
CA PHE A 5 13.88 -35.94 -1.87
C PHE A 5 14.60 -35.16 -0.78
N GLU A 6 15.12 -34.02 -1.14
CA GLU A 6 15.58 -33.00 -0.20
C GLU A 6 14.44 -32.03 0.09
N GLN A 7 14.28 -31.68 1.34
CA GLN A 7 13.32 -30.69 1.77
C GLN A 7 14.04 -29.33 1.85
N LYS A 8 13.68 -28.41 0.97
CA LYS A 8 14.14 -27.03 0.99
C LYS A 8 13.12 -26.18 1.74
N GLN A 9 13.60 -25.45 2.72
CA GLN A 9 12.78 -24.53 3.48
C GLN A 9 13.04 -23.11 3.03
N ARG A 10 11.97 -22.34 2.87
CA ARG A 10 11.99 -20.91 2.56
C ARG A 10 11.23 -20.17 3.64
N SER A 11 11.90 -19.24 4.31
CA SER A 11 11.26 -18.38 5.30
C SER A 11 10.74 -17.10 4.63
N CYS A 12 9.50 -16.77 4.90
CA CYS A 12 8.87 -15.53 4.45
C CYS A 12 7.83 -15.09 5.49
N LEU A 13 7.23 -13.93 5.27
CA LEU A 13 6.04 -13.50 5.99
C LEU A 13 4.82 -13.79 5.13
N LYS A 14 3.82 -14.43 5.72
CA LYS A 14 2.51 -14.59 5.10
C LYS A 14 1.60 -13.48 5.59
N ARG A 15 1.01 -12.72 4.67
CA ARG A 15 -0.07 -11.80 5.03
C ARG A 15 -1.32 -12.60 5.35
N THR A 16 -1.69 -12.62 6.62
CA THR A 16 -2.83 -13.38 7.15
C THR A 16 -4.10 -12.53 7.21
N ALA A 17 -3.96 -11.22 7.34
CA ALA A 17 -5.08 -10.30 7.43
C ALA A 17 -4.86 -9.04 6.59
N HIS A 18 -5.93 -8.58 5.93
CA HIS A 18 -6.04 -7.26 5.31
C HIS A 18 -7.35 -6.64 5.77
N LEU A 19 -7.27 -5.65 6.66
CA LEU A 19 -8.40 -5.14 7.40
C LEU A 19 -8.59 -3.65 7.15
N SER A 20 -9.85 -3.23 7.14
CA SER A 20 -10.23 -1.81 7.01
C SER A 20 -11.47 -1.55 7.85
N LEU A 21 -11.40 -0.55 8.73
CA LEU A 21 -12.51 -0.15 9.57
C LEU A 21 -12.59 1.37 9.65
N ALA A 22 -13.76 1.92 9.35
CA ALA A 22 -14.08 3.32 9.58
C ALA A 22 -15.03 3.45 10.75
N GLN A 23 -14.79 4.44 11.61
CA GLN A 23 -15.63 4.73 12.76
C GLN A 23 -15.81 6.24 12.94
N GLU A 24 -17.03 6.67 13.20
CA GLU A 24 -17.36 8.06 13.54
C GLU A 24 -17.08 8.30 15.01
N GLN A 25 -16.34 9.36 15.30
CA GLN A 25 -16.13 9.92 16.64
C GLN A 25 -16.93 11.21 16.75
N THR A 26 -17.63 11.38 17.85
CA THR A 26 -18.42 12.59 18.12
C THR A 26 -17.93 13.27 19.38
N GLN A 27 -17.75 14.59 19.32
CA GLN A 27 -17.32 15.39 20.46
C GLN A 27 -18.15 16.67 20.54
N GLU A 28 -18.70 16.93 21.72
CA GLU A 28 -19.35 18.22 22.01
C GLU A 28 -18.32 19.20 22.58
N LEU A 29 -18.26 20.39 21.99
CA LEU A 29 -17.45 21.52 22.46
C LEU A 29 -18.33 22.61 23.02
N ILE A 30 -17.98 23.10 24.20
CA ILE A 30 -18.60 24.28 24.80
C ILE A 30 -17.72 25.48 24.51
N ILE A 31 -18.30 26.53 23.95
CA ILE A 31 -17.61 27.80 23.72
C ILE A 31 -17.38 28.47 25.08
N PRO A 32 -16.12 28.74 25.47
CA PRO A 32 -15.82 29.42 26.75
C PRO A 32 -16.48 30.81 26.85
N ASP A 33 -16.83 31.20 28.05
CA ASP A 33 -17.53 32.49 28.29
C ASP A 33 -16.71 33.72 27.84
N ALA A 34 -15.40 33.60 27.79
CA ALA A 34 -14.49 34.64 27.28
C ALA A 34 -14.50 34.81 25.76
N MET A 35 -15.13 33.88 25.02
CA MET A 35 -15.23 33.90 23.56
C MET A 35 -16.64 34.33 23.14
N PRO A 36 -16.80 35.02 22.00
CA PRO A 36 -18.10 35.42 21.48
C PRO A 36 -18.94 34.22 21.07
N ASP A 37 -20.27 34.41 21.07
CA ASP A 37 -21.23 33.42 20.63
C ASP A 37 -21.07 33.07 19.16
N ALA A 38 -21.20 31.80 18.80
CA ALA A 38 -21.13 31.36 17.43
C ALA A 38 -22.44 31.62 16.68
N ALA A 39 -22.33 32.29 15.53
CA ALA A 39 -23.41 32.41 14.57
C ALA A 39 -23.46 31.20 13.61
N ARG A 40 -22.30 30.72 13.19
CA ARG A 40 -22.18 29.54 12.31
C ARG A 40 -20.80 28.91 12.40
N THR A 41 -20.72 27.59 12.16
CA THR A 41 -19.46 26.89 11.96
C THR A 41 -19.01 27.03 10.50
N LEU A 42 -17.71 27.08 10.24
CA LEU A 42 -17.12 27.22 8.91
C LEU A 42 -16.45 25.91 8.45
N ILE A 43 -15.46 25.44 9.19
CA ILE A 43 -14.75 24.23 8.87
C ILE A 43 -14.29 23.50 10.14
N CYS A 44 -14.26 22.18 10.07
CA CYS A 44 -13.65 21.33 11.09
C CYS A 44 -12.37 20.73 10.50
N TYR A 45 -11.27 20.86 11.21
CA TYR A 45 -10.01 20.22 10.93
C TYR A 45 -9.85 19.01 11.85
N ALA A 46 -9.24 17.93 11.35
CA ALA A 46 -8.93 16.78 12.17
C ALA A 46 -7.73 16.02 11.59
N GLU A 47 -6.74 15.78 12.43
CA GLU A 47 -5.53 15.04 12.07
C GLU A 47 -5.33 13.85 13.02
N PRO A 48 -5.14 12.62 12.51
CA PRO A 48 -4.99 11.44 13.34
C PRO A 48 -3.56 11.33 13.86
N GLU A 49 -3.40 11.08 15.14
CA GLU A 49 -2.14 10.80 15.82
C GLU A 49 -2.21 9.41 16.46
N LEU A 50 -1.38 8.49 15.99
CA LEU A 50 -1.33 7.12 16.52
C LEU A 50 -0.68 7.11 17.89
N GLN A 51 -1.32 6.49 18.89
CA GLN A 51 -0.74 6.26 20.21
C GLN A 51 -0.22 4.84 20.36
N SER A 52 -1.01 3.84 19.98
CA SER A 52 -0.60 2.46 20.05
C SER A 52 -1.33 1.56 19.06
N LYS A 53 -0.72 0.43 18.75
CA LYS A 53 -1.33 -0.69 18.06
C LYS A 53 -0.95 -1.99 18.79
N THR A 54 -1.91 -2.87 19.00
CA THR A 54 -1.68 -4.11 19.76
C THR A 54 -2.45 -5.25 19.13
N SER A 55 -1.73 -6.25 18.63
CA SER A 55 -2.32 -7.49 18.13
C SER A 55 -2.70 -8.39 19.30
N ARG A 56 -3.86 -9.02 19.20
CA ARG A 56 -4.37 -10.06 20.12
C ARG A 56 -4.98 -11.17 19.30
N ALA A 57 -5.18 -12.32 19.89
CA ALA A 57 -5.93 -13.39 19.25
C ALA A 57 -7.32 -12.90 18.81
N GLY A 58 -7.57 -12.95 17.49
CA GLY A 58 -8.83 -12.53 16.88
C GLY A 58 -9.03 -11.02 16.68
N SER A 59 -8.07 -10.15 17.05
CA SER A 59 -8.25 -8.71 16.87
C SER A 59 -6.95 -7.90 16.90
N LEU A 60 -6.96 -6.77 16.20
CA LEU A 60 -5.97 -5.70 16.30
C LEU A 60 -6.64 -4.46 16.91
N LEU A 61 -6.12 -4.01 18.03
CA LEU A 61 -6.56 -2.78 18.69
C LEU A 61 -5.64 -1.63 18.29
N VAL A 62 -6.23 -0.57 17.72
CA VAL A 62 -5.54 0.66 17.33
C VAL A 62 -6.11 1.82 18.13
N THR A 63 -5.26 2.53 18.86
CA THR A 63 -5.65 3.69 19.65
C THR A 63 -4.89 4.93 19.23
N GLY A 64 -5.51 6.07 19.34
CA GLY A 64 -4.92 7.36 19.01
C GLY A 64 -5.77 8.53 19.43
N ASN A 65 -5.33 9.70 19.05
CA ASN A 65 -6.09 10.95 19.18
C ASN A 65 -6.33 11.54 17.79
N LEU A 66 -7.47 12.20 17.64
CA LEU A 66 -7.73 13.13 16.55
C LEU A 66 -7.51 14.54 17.11
N ARG A 67 -6.42 15.17 16.71
CA ARG A 67 -6.21 16.58 17.00
C ARG A 67 -7.16 17.37 16.11
N ALA A 68 -8.18 17.97 16.73
CA ALA A 68 -9.29 18.59 16.02
C ALA A 68 -9.45 20.06 16.39
N SER A 69 -9.89 20.84 15.41
CA SER A 69 -10.28 22.22 15.63
C SER A 69 -11.48 22.61 14.79
N CYS A 70 -12.27 23.55 15.32
CA CYS A 70 -13.44 24.10 14.65
C CYS A 70 -13.29 25.61 14.50
N LEU A 71 -13.26 26.06 13.27
CA LEU A 71 -13.35 27.49 12.93
C LEU A 71 -14.82 27.88 12.85
N TYR A 72 -15.23 28.92 13.56
CA TYR A 72 -16.57 29.46 13.50
C TYR A 72 -16.56 30.99 13.36
N ALA A 73 -17.63 31.53 12.80
CA ALA A 73 -17.87 32.97 12.75
C ALA A 73 -18.83 33.37 13.89
N ASP A 74 -18.52 34.46 14.58
CA ASP A 74 -19.40 35.10 15.52
C ASP A 74 -20.46 35.98 14.82
N GLU A 75 -21.37 36.59 15.61
CA GLU A 75 -22.44 37.45 15.07
C GLU A 75 -21.91 38.68 14.32
N ALA A 76 -20.71 39.16 14.65
CA ALA A 76 -20.08 40.30 14.00
C ALA A 76 -19.27 39.85 12.74
N GLY A 77 -19.20 38.57 12.43
CA GLY A 77 -18.42 38.01 11.35
C GLY A 77 -16.94 37.75 11.69
N GLY A 78 -16.55 37.97 12.95
CA GLY A 78 -15.18 37.68 13.43
C GLY A 78 -14.92 36.17 13.50
N LEU A 79 -13.69 35.77 13.10
CA LEU A 79 -13.28 34.36 13.12
C LEU A 79 -12.81 33.93 14.50
N GLN A 80 -13.32 32.83 14.97
CA GLN A 80 -12.99 32.22 16.25
C GLN A 80 -12.61 30.76 16.08
N LEU A 81 -11.78 30.25 17.00
CA LEU A 81 -11.23 28.91 16.92
C LEU A 81 -11.43 28.16 18.23
N LEU A 82 -11.95 26.93 18.15
CA LEU A 82 -12.00 25.95 19.22
C LEU A 82 -11.08 24.78 18.87
N THR A 83 -10.27 24.35 19.81
CA THR A 83 -9.36 23.20 19.66
C THR A 83 -9.69 22.12 20.68
N THR A 84 -9.52 20.87 20.29
CA THR A 84 -9.75 19.71 21.19
C THR A 84 -8.98 18.49 20.69
N ASP A 85 -8.72 17.55 21.59
CA ASP A 85 -8.25 16.22 21.27
C ASP A 85 -9.42 15.23 21.46
N VAL A 86 -9.70 14.45 20.42
CA VAL A 86 -10.75 13.44 20.42
C VAL A 86 -10.12 12.06 20.39
N PRO A 87 -10.13 11.31 21.52
CA PRO A 87 -9.54 9.98 21.54
C PRO A 87 -10.35 9.01 20.68
N PHE A 88 -9.66 8.10 20.00
CA PHE A 88 -10.29 7.00 19.28
C PHE A 88 -9.70 5.65 19.66
N THR A 89 -10.53 4.63 19.59
CA THR A 89 -10.12 3.24 19.76
C THR A 89 -10.90 2.40 18.76
N LEU A 90 -10.18 1.82 17.80
CA LEU A 90 -10.75 0.93 16.80
C LEU A 90 -10.27 -0.49 17.04
N LYS A 91 -11.20 -1.43 17.01
CA LYS A 91 -10.94 -2.87 17.12
C LYS A 91 -11.24 -3.51 15.79
N LEU A 92 -10.18 -3.87 15.04
CA LEU A 92 -10.28 -4.61 13.79
C LEU A 92 -10.29 -6.11 14.12
N GLU A 93 -11.33 -6.83 13.68
CA GLU A 93 -11.52 -8.24 14.02
C GLU A 93 -11.24 -9.14 12.83
N SER A 94 -10.47 -10.21 13.08
CA SER A 94 -10.25 -11.31 12.14
C SER A 94 -9.79 -12.56 12.90
N SER A 95 -10.37 -13.70 12.56
CA SER A 95 -9.96 -15.00 13.11
C SER A 95 -8.49 -15.35 12.83
N ASP A 96 -7.91 -14.72 11.81
CA ASP A 96 -6.56 -14.99 11.34
C ASP A 96 -5.48 -14.23 12.10
N LEU A 97 -5.86 -13.31 12.99
CA LEU A 97 -4.93 -12.57 13.84
C LEU A 97 -4.54 -13.36 15.09
N GLN A 98 -3.25 -13.40 15.40
CA GLN A 98 -2.68 -13.98 16.60
C GLN A 98 -2.02 -12.90 17.48
N GLU A 99 -1.61 -13.25 18.69
CA GLU A 99 -0.95 -12.31 19.61
C GLU A 99 0.38 -11.76 19.07
N LEU A 100 1.10 -12.58 18.27
CA LEU A 100 2.39 -12.22 17.70
C LEU A 100 2.31 -11.74 16.25
N THR A 101 1.10 -11.56 15.71
CA THR A 101 0.92 -11.02 14.35
C THR A 101 1.54 -9.61 14.27
N GLN A 102 2.52 -9.46 13.41
CA GLN A 102 3.11 -8.16 13.10
C GLN A 102 2.13 -7.39 12.21
N SER A 103 1.89 -6.12 12.49
CA SER A 103 0.90 -5.33 11.75
C SER A 103 1.49 -4.05 11.19
N VAL A 104 1.20 -3.76 9.93
CA VAL A 104 1.41 -2.46 9.31
C VAL A 104 0.08 -1.73 9.28
N VAL A 105 0.01 -0.56 9.90
CA VAL A 105 -1.22 0.20 10.10
C VAL A 105 -1.14 1.52 9.34
N ARG A 106 -2.28 1.97 8.80
CA ARG A 106 -2.49 3.28 8.21
C ARG A 106 -3.71 3.92 8.85
N CYS A 107 -3.60 5.20 9.21
CA CYS A 107 -4.70 5.98 9.78
C CYS A 107 -4.94 7.22 8.92
N SER A 108 -6.20 7.52 8.64
CA SER A 108 -6.61 8.72 7.91
C SER A 108 -7.98 9.21 8.38
N VAL A 109 -8.28 10.48 8.13
CA VAL A 109 -9.61 11.05 8.31
C VAL A 109 -10.35 11.02 6.97
N ARG A 110 -11.59 10.53 6.96
CA ARG A 110 -12.48 10.51 5.78
C ARG A 110 -13.40 11.73 5.71
N SER A 111 -13.76 12.27 6.88
CA SER A 111 -14.55 13.49 6.98
C SER A 111 -14.41 14.09 8.36
N ALA A 112 -14.48 15.42 8.43
CA ALA A 112 -14.56 16.17 9.67
C ALA A 112 -15.65 17.24 9.51
N ASP A 113 -16.74 17.07 10.27
CA ASP A 113 -17.90 17.95 10.21
C ASP A 113 -18.10 18.66 11.55
N SER A 114 -18.57 19.89 11.49
CA SER A 114 -18.99 20.66 12.67
C SER A 114 -20.41 21.18 12.51
N ARG A 115 -21.18 21.08 13.57
CA ARG A 115 -22.56 21.59 13.60
C ARG A 115 -22.81 22.36 14.87
N LEU A 116 -23.38 23.56 14.72
CA LEU A 116 -23.86 24.35 15.84
C LEU A 116 -25.11 23.72 16.44
N ILE A 117 -25.07 23.40 17.73
CA ILE A 117 -26.26 22.96 18.51
C ILE A 117 -27.04 24.19 19.03
N ASN A 118 -26.29 25.14 19.54
CA ASN A 118 -26.77 26.48 19.95
C ASN A 118 -25.57 27.45 19.89
N SER A 119 -25.77 28.75 20.17
CA SER A 119 -24.69 29.74 20.08
C SER A 119 -23.46 29.49 20.94
N ARG A 120 -23.55 28.57 21.92
CA ARG A 120 -22.49 28.23 22.87
C ARG A 120 -22.03 26.77 22.78
N LYS A 121 -22.58 25.97 21.85
CA LYS A 121 -22.29 24.54 21.79
C LYS A 121 -22.16 24.06 20.36
N VAL A 122 -21.02 23.45 20.06
CA VAL A 122 -20.68 22.86 18.74
C VAL A 122 -20.55 21.35 18.89
N LEU A 123 -21.12 20.59 17.96
CA LEU A 123 -20.92 19.15 17.83
C LEU A 123 -19.93 18.89 16.68
N LEU A 124 -18.85 18.20 16.99
CA LEU A 124 -17.92 17.68 15.99
C LEU A 124 -18.28 16.21 15.66
N ARG A 125 -18.18 15.85 14.38
CA ARG A 125 -18.29 14.47 13.88
C ARG A 125 -17.12 14.20 12.98
N ILE A 126 -16.25 13.27 13.36
CA ILE A 126 -15.03 12.98 12.65
C ILE A 126 -15.01 11.49 12.32
N SER A 127 -14.94 11.15 11.05
CA SER A 127 -14.82 9.76 10.60
C SER A 127 -13.35 9.40 10.42
N VAL A 128 -12.82 8.51 11.26
CA VAL A 128 -11.46 7.98 11.18
C VAL A 128 -11.49 6.63 10.49
N LEU A 129 -10.57 6.43 9.55
CA LEU A 129 -10.33 5.18 8.85
C LEU A 129 -9.00 4.59 9.32
N VAL A 130 -9.03 3.33 9.74
CA VAL A 130 -7.84 2.54 10.02
C VAL A 130 -7.81 1.36 9.07
N GLN A 131 -6.69 1.19 8.38
CA GLN A 131 -6.36 0.05 7.54
C GLN A 131 -5.17 -0.68 8.14
N ALA A 132 -5.16 -2.00 8.09
CA ALA A 132 -4.09 -2.80 8.66
C ALA A 132 -3.82 -4.06 7.85
N ASP A 133 -2.54 -4.34 7.64
CA ASP A 133 -2.05 -5.61 7.11
C ASP A 133 -1.39 -6.40 8.26
N GLY A 134 -1.81 -7.64 8.47
CA GLY A 134 -1.25 -8.55 9.47
C GLY A 134 -0.32 -9.56 8.81
N TYR A 135 0.87 -9.73 9.38
CA TYR A 135 1.91 -10.63 8.89
C TYR A 135 2.33 -11.64 9.94
N GLU A 136 2.50 -12.90 9.52
CA GLU A 136 3.01 -13.97 10.37
C GLU A 136 4.19 -14.67 9.71
N PRO A 137 5.18 -15.11 10.50
CA PRO A 137 6.25 -15.95 9.99
C PRO A 137 5.70 -17.23 9.36
N TRP A 138 6.13 -17.50 8.15
CA TRP A 138 5.73 -18.67 7.39
C TRP A 138 6.97 -19.38 6.83
N THR A 139 7.03 -20.69 7.02
CA THR A 139 8.05 -21.53 6.40
C THR A 139 7.39 -22.35 5.31
N GLU A 140 7.77 -22.10 4.08
CA GLU A 140 7.34 -22.87 2.94
C GLU A 140 8.29 -24.05 2.72
N GLU A 141 7.75 -25.24 2.65
CA GLU A 141 8.50 -26.45 2.41
C GLU A 141 8.33 -26.92 0.97
N VAL A 142 9.43 -26.93 0.23
CA VAL A 142 9.46 -27.41 -1.16
C VAL A 142 10.32 -28.65 -1.23
N ARG A 143 9.76 -29.73 -1.74
CA ARG A 143 10.53 -30.98 -1.98
C ARG A 143 11.14 -30.95 -3.37
N ALA A 144 12.44 -31.17 -3.43
CA ALA A 144 13.20 -31.30 -4.65
C ALA A 144 13.79 -32.71 -4.74
N LEU A 145 13.65 -33.35 -5.88
CA LEU A 145 14.23 -34.65 -6.10
C LEU A 145 15.76 -34.55 -6.13
N THR A 146 16.43 -35.36 -5.31
CA THR A 146 17.88 -35.55 -5.33
C THR A 146 18.21 -36.87 -5.99
N ASP A 147 19.41 -36.99 -6.56
CA ASP A 147 19.93 -38.21 -7.15
C ASP A 147 18.95 -38.92 -8.12
N ALA A 148 18.37 -38.15 -9.03
CA ALA A 148 17.45 -38.65 -10.04
C ALA A 148 18.12 -39.77 -10.86
N PRO A 149 17.54 -40.99 -10.94
CA PRO A 149 18.06 -42.04 -11.80
C PRO A 149 18.07 -41.55 -13.25
N ALA A 150 19.10 -41.93 -14.04
CA ALA A 150 19.23 -41.51 -15.43
C ALA A 150 18.01 -41.84 -16.32
N CYS A 151 17.23 -42.82 -15.93
CA CYS A 151 15.98 -43.16 -16.61
C CYS A 151 14.79 -42.29 -16.22
N LEU A 152 14.87 -41.47 -15.17
CA LEU A 152 13.80 -40.57 -14.75
C LEU A 152 14.02 -39.18 -15.38
N GLN A 153 13.07 -38.77 -16.18
CA GLN A 153 13.05 -37.44 -16.81
C GLN A 153 12.16 -36.52 -15.99
N GLN A 154 12.59 -35.30 -15.77
CA GLN A 154 11.88 -34.27 -15.00
C GLN A 154 11.66 -33.02 -15.86
N LYS A 155 10.48 -32.42 -15.76
CA LYS A 155 10.19 -31.10 -16.28
C LYS A 155 10.09 -30.15 -15.09
N THR A 156 11.12 -29.35 -14.90
CA THR A 156 11.15 -28.33 -13.84
C THR A 156 10.85 -26.95 -14.39
N GLN A 157 10.09 -26.19 -13.62
CA GLN A 157 9.77 -24.79 -13.93
C GLN A 157 10.16 -23.91 -12.74
N SER A 158 10.75 -22.76 -13.03
CA SER A 158 11.12 -21.78 -12.02
C SER A 158 10.19 -20.58 -12.08
N TYR A 159 9.65 -20.20 -10.93
CA TYR A 159 8.75 -19.07 -10.73
C TYR A 159 9.43 -18.03 -9.86
N SER A 160 9.48 -16.79 -10.33
CA SER A 160 9.95 -15.67 -9.52
C SER A 160 8.79 -15.08 -8.74
N ASN A 161 8.98 -14.83 -7.44
CA ASN A 161 7.99 -14.18 -6.59
C ASN A 161 8.70 -13.22 -5.64
N ALA A 162 8.18 -12.01 -5.50
CA ALA A 162 8.64 -11.06 -4.51
C ALA A 162 7.78 -11.22 -3.24
N VAL A 163 8.40 -11.66 -2.16
CA VAL A 163 7.69 -11.98 -0.91
C VAL A 163 8.18 -11.11 0.25
N PRO A 164 7.29 -10.69 1.15
CA PRO A 164 7.70 -10.05 2.39
C PRO A 164 8.47 -11.06 3.25
N VAL A 165 9.60 -10.64 3.81
CA VAL A 165 10.47 -11.51 4.64
C VAL A 165 10.65 -10.98 6.05
N GLU A 166 10.56 -9.69 6.25
CA GLU A 166 10.69 -9.06 7.57
C GLU A 166 9.85 -7.78 7.63
N THR A 167 9.27 -7.49 8.80
CA THR A 167 8.73 -6.17 9.13
C THR A 167 9.49 -5.62 10.34
N ALA A 168 9.77 -4.32 10.32
CA ALA A 168 10.43 -3.62 11.41
C ALA A 168 9.79 -2.25 11.63
N GLU A 169 9.89 -1.75 12.86
CA GLU A 169 9.32 -0.47 13.25
C GLU A 169 10.34 0.40 13.95
N ARG A 170 10.22 1.69 13.73
CA ARG A 170 10.99 2.69 14.47
C ARG A 170 10.21 3.97 14.68
N ALA A 171 10.03 4.35 15.93
CA ALA A 171 9.60 5.70 16.30
C ALA A 171 10.81 6.63 16.30
N PHE A 172 10.65 7.82 15.73
CA PHE A 172 11.65 8.88 15.73
C PHE A 172 11.02 10.26 15.85
N GLN A 173 11.83 11.23 16.23
CA GLN A 173 11.44 12.63 16.36
C GLN A 173 12.11 13.45 15.24
N VAL A 174 11.35 14.39 14.69
CA VAL A 174 11.85 15.46 13.82
C VAL A 174 11.63 16.77 14.58
N SER A 175 12.69 17.53 14.83
CA SER A 175 12.60 18.80 15.57
C SER A 175 13.45 19.85 14.88
N GLU A 176 12.86 21.00 14.57
CA GLU A 176 13.52 22.11 13.86
C GLU A 176 12.97 23.47 14.29
N GLU A 177 13.82 24.49 14.23
CA GLU A 177 13.40 25.87 14.29
C GLU A 177 13.14 26.41 12.87
N LEU A 178 11.88 26.64 12.55
CA LEU A 178 11.48 27.09 11.23
C LEU A 178 11.26 28.61 11.21
N ASN A 179 11.85 29.30 10.25
CA ASN A 179 11.59 30.71 10.09
C ASN A 179 10.26 30.91 9.35
N VAL A 180 9.40 31.77 9.87
CA VAL A 180 8.26 32.27 9.10
C VAL A 180 8.81 33.18 7.99
N PRO A 181 8.52 32.93 6.71
CA PRO A 181 9.09 33.70 5.60
C PRO A 181 8.77 35.19 5.71
N GLU A 182 9.72 36.04 5.32
CA GLU A 182 9.53 37.49 5.30
C GLU A 182 8.32 37.91 4.45
N GLY A 183 7.57 38.87 4.94
CA GLY A 183 6.35 39.34 4.29
C GLY A 183 5.08 38.49 4.54
N ARG A 184 5.19 37.41 5.30
CA ARG A 184 4.02 36.67 5.79
C ARG A 184 3.46 37.32 7.05
N ALA A 185 2.13 37.27 7.18
CA ALA A 185 1.46 37.75 8.38
C ALA A 185 1.84 36.88 9.58
N LYS A 186 1.93 37.52 10.75
CA LYS A 186 2.32 36.86 12.01
C LYS A 186 1.27 35.85 12.45
N ILE A 187 1.72 34.71 12.92
CA ILE A 187 0.86 33.65 13.48
C ILE A 187 0.47 34.04 14.90
N VAL A 188 -0.81 34.29 15.13
CA VAL A 188 -1.35 34.61 16.45
C VAL A 188 -2.04 33.41 17.08
N ARG A 189 -2.87 32.71 16.31
CA ARG A 189 -3.55 31.48 16.75
C ARG A 189 -3.45 30.44 15.65
N LEU A 190 -2.90 29.28 15.99
CA LEU A 190 -2.83 28.15 15.05
C LEU A 190 -4.18 27.47 14.99
N ALA A 191 -4.77 27.42 13.81
CA ALA A 191 -6.04 26.74 13.55
C ALA A 191 -5.83 25.25 13.29
N ASP A 192 -4.83 24.94 12.45
CA ASP A 192 -4.49 23.56 12.14
C ASP A 192 -3.02 23.43 11.67
N CYS A 193 -2.50 22.23 11.82
CA CYS A 193 -1.19 21.83 11.30
C CYS A 193 -1.32 20.42 10.70
N MET A 194 -1.57 20.32 9.40
CA MET A 194 -1.49 19.05 8.70
C MET A 194 -0.03 18.68 8.49
N LEU A 195 0.39 17.54 9.02
CA LEU A 195 1.72 16.98 8.83
C LEU A 195 1.64 15.75 7.94
N GLN A 196 2.28 15.80 6.78
CA GLN A 196 2.37 14.70 5.84
C GLN A 196 3.83 14.29 5.62
N PRO A 197 4.33 13.30 6.37
CA PRO A 197 5.66 12.76 6.12
C PRO A 197 5.64 11.89 4.85
N VAL A 198 6.60 12.15 3.95
CA VAL A 198 6.73 11.46 2.66
C VAL A 198 8.15 10.92 2.54
N VAL A 199 8.31 9.64 2.24
CA VAL A 199 9.60 9.04 1.88
C VAL A 199 9.91 9.38 0.42
N THR A 200 11.06 10.00 0.17
CA THR A 200 11.54 10.34 -1.18
C THR A 200 12.58 9.37 -1.69
N GLU A 201 13.36 8.78 -0.79
CA GLU A 201 14.41 7.80 -1.09
C GLU A 201 14.45 6.74 0.00
N GLN A 202 14.51 5.49 -0.38
CA GLN A 202 14.68 4.37 0.57
C GLN A 202 15.61 3.31 -0.01
N ASN A 203 16.46 2.74 0.84
CA ASN A 203 17.43 1.73 0.46
C ASN A 203 17.70 0.75 1.61
N LEU A 204 18.04 -0.48 1.28
CA LEU A 204 18.57 -1.47 2.21
C LEU A 204 20.09 -1.39 2.25
N VAL A 205 20.65 -1.33 3.45
CA VAL A 205 22.10 -1.31 3.66
C VAL A 205 22.44 -2.25 4.83
N GLY A 206 22.79 -3.48 4.50
CA GLY A 206 22.99 -4.52 5.51
C GLY A 206 21.73 -4.74 6.35
N SER A 207 21.83 -4.66 7.65
CA SER A 207 20.73 -4.79 8.59
C SER A 207 19.95 -3.49 8.85
N LYS A 208 19.88 -2.57 7.87
CA LYS A 208 19.19 -1.29 8.02
C LYS A 208 18.35 -0.96 6.80
N ALA A 209 17.08 -0.66 7.02
CA ALA A 209 16.23 0.03 6.06
C ALA A 209 16.41 1.55 6.25
N VAL A 210 17.21 2.18 5.39
CA VAL A 210 17.50 3.61 5.43
C VAL A 210 16.47 4.35 4.60
N MET A 211 15.90 5.41 5.16
CA MET A 211 14.91 6.26 4.52
C MET A 211 15.28 7.73 4.62
N LYS A 212 15.14 8.46 3.53
CA LYS A 212 15.15 9.92 3.49
C LYS A 212 13.80 10.42 3.05
N GLY A 213 13.40 11.55 3.54
CA GLY A 213 12.09 12.09 3.22
C GLY A 213 11.93 13.53 3.66
N THR A 214 10.70 13.99 3.52
CA THR A 214 10.30 15.33 3.89
C THR A 214 9.02 15.27 4.72
N ALA A 215 9.02 15.91 5.87
CA ALA A 215 7.82 16.19 6.65
C ALA A 215 7.21 17.50 6.10
N ASN A 216 6.17 17.38 5.28
CA ASN A 216 5.46 18.52 4.70
C ASN A 216 4.42 19.01 5.71
N LEU A 217 4.55 20.28 6.09
CA LEU A 217 3.62 20.95 6.99
C LEU A 217 2.74 21.92 6.18
N GLN A 218 1.45 21.82 6.37
CA GLN A 218 0.50 22.82 5.93
C GLN A 218 -0.17 23.40 7.16
N LEU A 219 0.13 24.67 7.45
CA LEU A 219 -0.38 25.39 8.59
C LEU A 219 -1.56 26.27 8.16
N THR A 220 -2.60 26.28 8.96
CA THR A 220 -3.71 27.23 8.86
C THR A 220 -3.79 28.00 10.18
N TYR A 221 -3.80 29.34 10.12
CA TYR A 221 -3.71 30.20 11.31
C TYR A 221 -4.48 31.50 11.15
N LEU A 222 -4.78 32.14 12.27
CA LEU A 222 -5.31 33.49 12.32
C LEU A 222 -4.16 34.46 12.59
N ASP A 223 -4.10 35.52 11.79
CA ASP A 223 -3.12 36.60 11.91
C ASP A 223 -3.54 37.70 12.92
N GLU A 224 -2.77 38.80 13.00
CA GLU A 224 -3.04 39.93 13.88
C GLU A 224 -4.34 40.70 13.51
N GLN A 225 -4.78 40.60 12.28
CA GLN A 225 -6.04 41.15 11.78
C GLN A 225 -7.22 40.18 11.94
N ASN A 226 -6.97 39.02 12.55
CA ASN A 226 -7.95 37.91 12.69
C ASN A 226 -8.40 37.35 11.33
N GLU A 227 -7.52 37.43 10.31
CA GLU A 227 -7.76 36.84 9.01
C GLU A 227 -7.15 35.44 8.93
N LEU A 228 -7.83 34.53 8.23
CA LEU A 228 -7.36 33.17 8.01
C LEU A 228 -6.26 33.14 6.96
N ARG A 229 -5.12 32.57 7.30
CA ARG A 229 -3.94 32.43 6.45
C ARG A 229 -3.44 31.01 6.43
N THR A 230 -2.74 30.68 5.34
CA THR A 230 -2.05 29.39 5.21
C THR A 230 -0.57 29.57 4.94
N LEU A 231 0.22 28.64 5.44
CA LEU A 231 1.67 28.59 5.26
C LEU A 231 2.10 27.13 5.06
N SER A 232 2.83 26.85 3.97
CA SER A 232 3.43 25.54 3.72
C SER A 232 4.91 25.58 4.00
N LEU A 233 5.39 24.61 4.77
CA LEU A 233 6.80 24.41 5.14
C LEU A 233 7.18 22.96 4.90
N ALA A 234 8.47 22.69 4.73
CA ALA A 234 8.99 21.35 4.50
C ALA A 234 10.25 21.13 5.32
N VAL A 235 10.27 20.05 6.08
CA VAL A 235 11.38 19.69 6.95
C VAL A 235 11.97 18.36 6.48
N PRO A 236 13.21 18.33 5.97
CA PRO A 236 13.86 17.09 5.55
C PRO A 236 14.20 16.21 6.76
N PHE A 237 14.11 14.92 6.58
CA PHE A 237 14.56 13.94 7.56
C PHE A 237 15.36 12.80 6.91
N SER A 238 16.26 12.20 7.70
CA SER A 238 16.97 10.97 7.31
C SER A 238 16.99 10.03 8.51
N GLN A 239 16.45 8.83 8.35
CA GLN A 239 16.28 7.86 9.42
C GLN A 239 16.52 6.44 8.91
N TYR A 240 16.56 5.47 9.82
CA TYR A 240 16.62 4.05 9.46
C TYR A 240 15.82 3.21 10.45
N CYS A 241 15.28 2.09 9.98
CA CYS A 241 14.78 1.01 10.81
C CYS A 241 15.84 -0.08 10.94
N GLN A 242 16.08 -0.57 12.16
CA GLN A 242 16.95 -1.72 12.38
C GLN A 242 16.21 -2.99 12.01
N LEU A 243 16.84 -3.81 11.18
CA LEU A 243 16.38 -5.12 10.73
C LEU A 243 17.13 -6.22 11.50
N GLN A 244 16.55 -7.41 11.58
CA GLN A 244 17.20 -8.59 12.14
C GLN A 244 18.05 -9.29 11.08
N GLY A 245 17.56 -9.33 9.83
CA GLY A 245 18.28 -9.87 8.67
C GLY A 245 19.33 -8.92 8.12
N ASP A 246 20.18 -9.46 7.27
CA ASP A 246 21.16 -8.73 6.46
C ASP A 246 20.75 -8.82 5.00
N TYR A 247 20.54 -7.67 4.36
CA TYR A 247 19.89 -7.55 3.05
C TYR A 247 20.79 -6.86 2.05
N GLU A 248 20.67 -7.28 0.78
CA GLU A 248 21.42 -6.72 -0.34
C GLU A 248 20.65 -5.57 -0.99
N GLN A 249 21.36 -4.77 -1.80
CA GLN A 249 20.78 -3.59 -2.47
C GLN A 249 19.74 -3.91 -3.57
N ASN A 250 19.65 -5.17 -3.99
CA ASN A 250 18.66 -5.62 -4.99
C ASN A 250 17.31 -6.03 -4.39
N GLU A 251 17.17 -5.92 -3.08
CA GLU A 251 15.93 -6.18 -2.37
C GLU A 251 15.20 -4.87 -2.11
N ASP A 252 13.86 -4.93 -2.08
CA ASP A 252 13.01 -3.75 -1.90
C ASP A 252 12.58 -3.58 -0.44
N VAL A 253 12.24 -2.35 -0.08
CA VAL A 253 11.60 -2.04 1.19
C VAL A 253 10.39 -1.14 0.97
N GLU A 254 9.27 -1.49 1.58
CA GLU A 254 8.06 -0.66 1.62
C GLU A 254 7.97 0.02 2.98
N THR A 255 7.90 1.35 2.99
CA THR A 255 7.84 2.14 4.23
C THR A 255 6.51 2.87 4.34
N THR A 256 5.81 2.64 5.44
CA THR A 256 4.60 3.38 5.84
C THR A 256 4.95 4.27 7.04
N LEU A 257 4.64 5.56 6.93
CA LEU A 257 4.86 6.54 7.99
C LEU A 257 3.53 6.93 8.65
N LEU A 258 3.54 7.01 9.98
CA LEU A 258 2.40 7.46 10.78
C LEU A 258 2.84 8.57 11.72
N VAL A 259 2.03 9.61 11.83
CA VAL A 259 2.23 10.68 12.82
C VAL A 259 1.77 10.18 14.19
N THR A 260 2.61 10.38 15.22
CA THR A 260 2.33 10.01 16.61
C THR A 260 2.14 11.22 17.52
N GLY A 261 2.41 12.41 17.01
CA GLY A 261 2.19 13.67 17.69
C GLY A 261 2.84 14.83 16.96
N VAL A 262 2.26 16.00 17.08
CA VAL A 262 2.80 17.26 16.52
C VAL A 262 2.77 18.32 17.58
N GLN A 263 3.88 19.02 17.74
CA GLN A 263 4.01 20.20 18.58
C GLN A 263 4.47 21.36 17.71
N LEU A 264 3.81 22.48 17.80
CA LEU A 264 4.16 23.68 17.05
C LEU A 264 3.89 24.91 17.92
N GLU A 265 4.94 25.68 18.17
CA GLU A 265 4.86 26.88 18.99
C GLU A 265 5.47 28.08 18.23
N PRO A 266 4.68 29.14 17.94
CA PRO A 266 5.22 30.35 17.39
C PRO A 266 5.97 31.17 18.45
N VAL A 267 7.19 31.60 18.14
CA VAL A 267 8.05 32.39 19.03
C VAL A 267 8.49 33.66 18.32
N ASP A 268 8.25 34.79 18.95
CA ASP A 268 8.68 36.08 18.42
C ASP A 268 10.17 36.30 18.69
N THR A 269 10.88 36.78 17.68
CA THR A 269 12.30 37.11 17.76
C THR A 269 12.53 38.56 17.29
N GLU A 270 13.73 39.10 17.52
CA GLU A 270 14.09 40.47 17.06
C GLU A 270 14.03 40.62 15.52
N THR A 271 14.18 39.51 14.77
CA THR A 271 14.25 39.49 13.31
C THR A 271 13.00 38.96 12.63
N GLY A 272 11.94 38.67 13.40
CA GLY A 272 10.69 38.11 12.88
C GLY A 272 10.11 37.06 13.78
N GLN A 273 9.30 36.13 13.25
CA GLN A 273 8.69 35.05 13.99
C GLN A 273 9.29 33.70 13.56
N LYS A 274 9.59 32.86 14.52
CA LYS A 274 10.01 31.47 14.34
C LYS A 274 8.90 30.52 14.81
N LEU A 275 8.95 29.30 14.32
CA LEU A 275 8.14 28.19 14.77
C LEU A 275 9.05 27.12 15.37
N LEU A 276 8.85 26.80 16.62
CA LEU A 276 9.45 25.62 17.23
C LEU A 276 8.60 24.42 16.82
N PHE A 277 9.13 23.60 15.92
CA PHE A 277 8.46 22.43 15.40
C PHE A 277 9.03 21.16 15.99
N GLY A 278 8.15 20.28 16.45
CA GLY A 278 8.45 18.92 16.87
C GLY A 278 7.40 17.95 16.38
N ALA A 279 7.81 16.84 15.82
CA ALA A 279 6.90 15.79 15.36
C ALA A 279 7.43 14.41 15.71
N GLY A 280 6.56 13.58 16.29
CA GLY A 280 6.77 12.15 16.43
C GLY A 280 6.26 11.41 15.21
N ILE A 281 7.07 10.51 14.67
CA ILE A 281 6.74 9.71 13.50
C ILE A 281 7.10 8.25 13.79
N LEU A 282 6.17 7.34 13.48
CA LEU A 282 6.41 5.89 13.46
C LEU A 282 6.63 5.44 12.02
N ALA A 283 7.82 4.94 11.72
CA ALA A 283 8.11 4.24 10.47
C ALA A 283 7.85 2.75 10.64
N GLN A 284 7.13 2.16 9.70
CA GLN A 284 6.88 0.74 9.57
C GLN A 284 7.44 0.28 8.24
N CYS A 285 8.49 -0.54 8.28
CA CYS A 285 9.21 -1.03 7.10
C CYS A 285 8.89 -2.49 6.87
N THR A 286 8.59 -2.87 5.63
CA THR A 286 8.44 -4.26 5.20
C THR A 286 9.48 -4.54 4.12
N VAL A 287 10.37 -5.49 4.37
CA VAL A 287 11.39 -5.92 3.41
C VAL A 287 10.76 -6.93 2.45
N ILE A 288 10.93 -6.68 1.16
CA ILE A 288 10.42 -7.52 0.06
C ILE A 288 11.62 -8.14 -0.64
N GLN A 289 11.70 -9.47 -0.63
CA GLN A 289 12.79 -10.21 -1.23
C GLN A 289 12.34 -10.96 -2.47
N PRO A 290 13.03 -10.81 -3.62
CA PRO A 290 12.80 -11.66 -4.77
C PRO A 290 13.27 -13.08 -4.48
N GLN A 291 12.39 -14.05 -4.60
CA GLN A 291 12.66 -15.45 -4.37
C GLN A 291 12.27 -16.29 -5.59
N THR A 292 13.05 -17.32 -5.87
CA THR A 292 12.77 -18.26 -6.96
C THR A 292 12.24 -19.57 -6.38
N LEU A 293 11.05 -19.97 -6.83
CA LEU A 293 10.43 -21.25 -6.55
C LEU A 293 10.63 -22.19 -7.73
N THR A 294 11.40 -23.25 -7.56
CA THR A 294 11.61 -24.25 -8.63
C THR A 294 10.83 -25.51 -8.28
N LEU A 295 9.87 -25.87 -9.12
CA LEU A 295 8.99 -27.03 -8.96
C LEU A 295 9.20 -28.04 -10.07
N CYS A 296 9.04 -29.31 -9.76
CA CYS A 296 8.97 -30.36 -10.76
C CYS A 296 7.49 -30.60 -11.11
N GLU A 297 7.08 -30.07 -12.25
CA GLU A 297 5.67 -30.09 -12.69
C GLU A 297 5.27 -31.38 -13.40
N ASP A 298 6.24 -32.08 -13.97
CA ASP A 298 6.01 -33.35 -14.65
C ASP A 298 7.25 -34.23 -14.59
N ALA A 299 7.04 -35.55 -14.49
CA ALA A 299 8.10 -36.52 -14.51
C ALA A 299 7.61 -37.86 -15.12
N TYR A 300 8.50 -38.54 -15.81
CA TYR A 300 8.26 -39.89 -16.30
C TYR A 300 9.54 -40.72 -16.35
N SER A 301 9.40 -42.02 -16.34
CA SER A 301 10.54 -42.92 -16.50
C SER A 301 10.61 -43.50 -17.92
N THR A 302 11.84 -43.53 -18.46
CA THR A 302 12.12 -44.19 -19.72
C THR A 302 12.21 -45.70 -19.56
N ARG A 303 12.46 -46.20 -18.31
CA ARG A 303 12.56 -47.62 -17.95
C ARG A 303 11.74 -47.90 -16.68
N GLY A 304 11.16 -49.09 -16.64
CA GLY A 304 10.40 -49.52 -15.47
C GLY A 304 9.04 -48.83 -15.35
N ASP A 305 8.40 -49.03 -14.18
CA ASP A 305 7.13 -48.44 -13.83
C ASP A 305 7.33 -47.36 -12.78
N PHE A 306 6.91 -46.14 -13.06
CA PHE A 306 7.06 -44.97 -12.18
C PHE A 306 5.71 -44.56 -11.64
N GLN A 307 5.58 -44.52 -10.32
CA GLN A 307 4.39 -44.09 -9.60
C GLN A 307 4.71 -42.80 -8.85
N PRO A 308 4.39 -41.64 -9.42
CA PRO A 308 4.64 -40.35 -8.79
C PRO A 308 3.62 -40.03 -7.70
N GLN A 309 4.06 -39.25 -6.72
CA GLN A 309 3.20 -38.56 -5.75
C GLN A 309 3.27 -37.06 -5.99
N TRP A 310 2.14 -36.49 -6.35
CA TRP A 310 2.01 -35.06 -6.65
C TRP A 310 1.36 -34.33 -5.48
N GLN A 311 1.83 -33.12 -5.22
CA GLN A 311 1.18 -32.17 -4.32
C GLN A 311 0.81 -30.93 -5.15
N GLU A 312 -0.44 -30.51 -5.07
CA GLU A 312 -0.94 -29.27 -5.64
C GLU A 312 -1.07 -28.24 -4.52
N GLN A 313 -0.55 -27.03 -4.74
CA GLN A 313 -0.61 -25.93 -3.78
C GLN A 313 -0.91 -24.62 -4.52
N GLU A 314 -1.73 -23.76 -3.89
CA GLU A 314 -2.02 -22.42 -4.39
C GLU A 314 -0.96 -21.44 -3.87
N TYR A 315 -0.36 -20.71 -4.80
CA TYR A 315 0.61 -19.66 -4.54
C TYR A 315 0.04 -18.30 -4.93
N SER A 316 0.23 -17.31 -4.06
CA SER A 316 -0.02 -15.91 -4.39
C SER A 316 1.28 -15.29 -4.90
N MET A 317 1.34 -15.03 -6.20
CA MET A 317 2.51 -14.47 -6.85
C MET A 317 2.34 -12.96 -6.99
N ARG A 318 3.26 -12.17 -6.43
CA ARG A 318 3.32 -10.73 -6.69
C ARG A 318 3.90 -10.52 -8.10
N LEU A 319 3.11 -9.93 -8.98
CA LEU A 319 3.49 -9.72 -10.38
C LEU A 319 4.19 -8.39 -10.56
N ASP A 320 3.62 -7.32 -10.01
CA ASP A 320 4.10 -5.97 -10.23
C ASP A 320 3.74 -5.04 -9.04
N ALA A 321 4.53 -3.99 -8.89
CA ALA A 321 4.27 -2.88 -7.98
C ALA A 321 4.59 -1.57 -8.69
N GLN A 322 3.59 -0.70 -8.81
CA GLN A 322 3.68 0.56 -9.53
C GLN A 322 3.29 1.72 -8.63
N THR A 323 3.98 2.84 -8.77
CA THR A 323 3.56 4.12 -8.19
C THR A 323 3.24 5.09 -9.32
N LEU A 324 1.96 5.42 -9.46
CA LEU A 324 1.47 6.38 -10.44
C LEU A 324 1.19 7.70 -9.76
N ARG A 325 1.66 8.80 -10.35
CA ARG A 325 1.41 10.16 -9.88
C ARG A 325 0.66 10.91 -10.97
N GLU A 326 -0.49 11.44 -10.62
CA GLU A 326 -1.33 12.20 -11.52
C GLU A 326 -1.68 13.57 -10.93
N PRO A 327 -1.34 14.68 -11.58
CA PRO A 327 -1.77 15.99 -11.15
C PRO A 327 -3.28 16.14 -11.39
N ILE A 328 -4.03 16.36 -10.34
CA ILE A 328 -5.48 16.58 -10.41
C ILE A 328 -5.82 18.05 -10.16
N ARG A 329 -6.77 18.58 -10.92
CA ARG A 329 -7.21 19.97 -10.85
C ARG A 329 -8.73 20.07 -10.89
N PRO A 330 -9.44 19.55 -9.87
CA PRO A 330 -10.89 19.68 -9.81
C PRO A 330 -11.27 21.15 -9.62
N SER A 331 -12.32 21.56 -10.32
CA SER A 331 -12.86 22.91 -10.25
C SER A 331 -14.31 22.85 -9.79
N PHE A 332 -14.67 23.70 -8.84
CA PHE A 332 -16.00 23.76 -8.24
C PHE A 332 -16.60 25.16 -8.43
N PRO A 333 -17.89 25.25 -8.80
CA PRO A 333 -18.56 26.54 -8.91
C PRO A 333 -18.71 27.16 -7.50
N ALA A 334 -18.08 28.30 -7.28
CA ALA A 334 -18.22 29.10 -6.07
C ALA A 334 -17.98 30.58 -6.41
N GLN A 335 -18.78 31.48 -5.83
CA GLN A 335 -18.61 32.94 -5.98
C GLN A 335 -17.47 33.43 -5.05
N ALA A 336 -16.29 32.86 -5.24
CA ALA A 336 -15.12 33.12 -4.42
C ALA A 336 -14.27 34.26 -5.00
N SER A 337 -13.97 35.26 -4.17
CA SER A 337 -12.95 36.31 -4.46
C SER A 337 -11.55 35.77 -4.10
N ALA A 338 -11.43 35.07 -3.00
CA ALA A 338 -10.19 34.40 -2.58
C ALA A 338 -10.50 33.12 -1.79
N VAL A 339 -9.72 32.08 -2.03
CA VAL A 339 -9.74 30.86 -1.21
C VAL A 339 -8.82 31.08 -0.02
N LEU A 340 -9.35 30.87 1.19
CA LEU A 340 -8.62 31.02 2.43
C LEU A 340 -7.99 29.71 2.88
N ASP A 341 -8.76 28.61 2.78
CA ASP A 341 -8.28 27.24 3.07
C ASP A 341 -9.13 26.18 2.38
N CYS A 342 -8.56 25.01 2.20
CA CYS A 342 -9.27 23.85 1.67
C CYS A 342 -8.69 22.56 2.26
N ARG A 343 -9.57 21.68 2.75
CA ARG A 343 -9.24 20.32 3.17
C ARG A 343 -9.87 19.32 2.25
N VAL A 344 -9.07 18.36 1.80
CA VAL A 344 -9.56 17.28 0.94
C VAL A 344 -9.42 15.95 1.64
N TYR A 345 -10.52 15.24 1.75
CA TYR A 345 -10.63 13.94 2.40
C TYR A 345 -10.92 12.88 1.34
N PRO A 346 -10.05 11.88 1.16
CA PRO A 346 -10.37 10.72 0.33
C PRO A 346 -11.35 9.79 1.06
N ASP A 347 -12.35 9.32 0.34
CA ASP A 347 -13.29 8.31 0.82
C ASP A 347 -12.82 6.90 0.41
N ALA A 348 -13.62 5.88 0.68
CA ALA A 348 -13.28 4.50 0.36
C ALA A 348 -13.05 4.32 -1.14
N MET A 349 -11.90 3.75 -1.49
CA MET A 349 -11.59 3.38 -2.87
C MET A 349 -12.49 2.26 -3.35
N ALA A 350 -12.85 2.30 -4.63
CA ALA A 350 -13.48 1.22 -5.37
C ALA A 350 -12.58 0.76 -6.52
N LEU A 351 -12.54 -0.54 -6.75
CA LEU A 351 -11.81 -1.14 -7.86
C LEU A 351 -12.84 -1.67 -8.88
N GLU A 352 -12.84 -1.11 -10.08
CA GLU A 352 -13.66 -1.56 -11.17
C GLU A 352 -12.85 -2.37 -12.17
N ARG A 353 -13.25 -3.62 -12.40
CA ARG A 353 -12.64 -4.46 -13.43
C ARG A 353 -13.17 -4.09 -14.80
N THR A 354 -12.25 -3.97 -15.74
CA THR A 354 -12.54 -3.76 -17.17
C THR A 354 -11.88 -4.87 -17.99
N ALA A 355 -12.22 -4.97 -19.27
CA ALA A 355 -11.61 -5.97 -20.18
C ALA A 355 -10.09 -5.83 -20.33
N ASP A 356 -9.54 -4.61 -20.11
CA ASP A 356 -8.14 -4.31 -20.33
C ASP A 356 -7.37 -4.02 -19.03
N GLY A 357 -8.00 -4.22 -17.85
CA GLY A 357 -7.33 -3.94 -16.58
C GLY A 357 -8.27 -3.56 -15.43
N VAL A 358 -7.78 -2.70 -14.56
CA VAL A 358 -8.51 -2.20 -13.39
C VAL A 358 -8.52 -0.68 -13.40
N ILE A 359 -9.68 -0.10 -13.06
CA ILE A 359 -9.81 1.34 -12.75
C ILE A 359 -9.97 1.45 -11.24
N VAL A 360 -9.12 2.25 -10.64
CA VAL A 360 -9.19 2.63 -9.23
C VAL A 360 -9.97 3.93 -9.14
N HIS A 361 -11.09 3.94 -8.45
CA HIS A 361 -11.93 5.11 -8.21
C HIS A 361 -11.76 5.57 -6.76
N VAL A 362 -11.45 6.84 -6.57
CA VAL A 362 -11.32 7.45 -5.24
C VAL A 362 -12.24 8.67 -5.16
N PRO A 363 -13.39 8.55 -4.49
CA PRO A 363 -14.22 9.72 -4.21
C PRO A 363 -13.48 10.66 -3.28
N LEU A 364 -13.58 11.97 -3.56
CA LEU A 364 -12.97 13.03 -2.77
C LEU A 364 -14.05 13.99 -2.28
N ARG A 365 -13.92 14.41 -1.02
CA ARG A 365 -14.66 15.51 -0.45
C ARG A 365 -13.70 16.66 -0.17
N ALA A 366 -14.02 17.86 -0.68
CA ALA A 366 -13.28 19.09 -0.45
C ALA A 366 -14.11 20.07 0.39
N ASP A 367 -13.66 20.37 1.59
CA ASP A 367 -14.24 21.39 2.47
C ASP A 367 -13.43 22.67 2.32
N THR A 368 -14.04 23.71 1.81
CA THR A 368 -13.38 24.95 1.40
C THR A 368 -13.89 26.14 2.17
N VAL A 369 -12.99 27.00 2.64
CA VAL A 369 -13.28 28.30 3.22
C VAL A 369 -12.78 29.37 2.27
N TYR A 370 -13.65 30.33 1.92
CA TYR A 370 -13.34 31.38 0.96
C TYR A 370 -14.03 32.71 1.32
N THR A 371 -13.55 33.79 0.76
CA THR A 371 -14.25 35.08 0.81
C THR A 371 -15.10 35.28 -0.44
N ASP A 372 -16.34 35.72 -0.27
CA ASP A 372 -17.20 36.10 -1.40
C ASP A 372 -16.89 37.53 -1.94
N ALA A 373 -17.70 38.00 -2.89
CA ALA A 373 -17.53 39.30 -3.50
C ALA A 373 -17.72 40.46 -2.51
N ASP A 374 -18.46 40.26 -1.45
CA ASP A 374 -18.73 41.26 -0.41
C ASP A 374 -17.67 41.19 0.72
N GLY A 375 -16.70 40.31 0.62
CA GLY A 375 -15.64 40.11 1.60
C GLY A 375 -16.07 39.24 2.81
N ALA A 376 -17.27 38.66 2.79
CA ALA A 376 -17.72 37.78 3.84
C ALA A 376 -17.08 36.37 3.71
N VAL A 377 -16.68 35.80 4.85
CA VAL A 377 -16.10 34.43 4.86
C VAL A 377 -17.22 33.44 4.70
N GLN A 378 -17.12 32.56 3.73
CA GLN A 378 -18.07 31.48 3.43
C GLN A 378 -17.36 30.13 3.51
N SER A 379 -18.17 29.06 3.69
CA SER A 379 -17.67 27.70 3.62
C SER A 379 -18.62 26.80 2.84
N GLU A 380 -18.05 25.89 2.05
CA GLU A 380 -18.80 24.97 1.21
C GLU A 380 -18.05 23.64 1.06
N SER A 381 -18.83 22.57 0.96
CA SER A 381 -18.29 21.21 0.77
C SER A 381 -18.60 20.74 -0.65
N PHE A 382 -17.58 20.35 -1.37
CA PHE A 382 -17.68 19.81 -2.74
C PHE A 382 -17.33 18.33 -2.76
N ARG A 383 -17.87 17.63 -3.77
CA ARG A 383 -17.52 16.24 -4.02
C ARG A 383 -17.01 16.08 -5.45
N THR A 384 -15.98 15.30 -5.60
CA THR A 384 -15.40 14.93 -6.90
C THR A 384 -14.90 13.49 -6.82
N GLU A 385 -14.37 12.99 -7.92
CA GLU A 385 -13.73 11.68 -7.98
C GLU A 385 -12.45 11.78 -8.78
N VAL A 386 -11.43 11.06 -8.33
CA VAL A 386 -10.22 10.83 -9.11
C VAL A 386 -10.13 9.35 -9.44
N SER A 387 -9.71 9.04 -10.65
CA SER A 387 -9.55 7.65 -11.09
C SER A 387 -8.22 7.45 -11.79
N CYS A 388 -7.68 6.25 -11.63
CA CYS A 388 -6.46 5.81 -12.30
C CYS A 388 -6.70 4.47 -12.96
N LYS A 389 -6.29 4.31 -14.23
CA LYS A 389 -6.39 3.04 -14.94
C LYS A 389 -5.03 2.36 -15.03
N THR A 390 -4.98 1.08 -14.67
CA THR A 390 -3.80 0.23 -14.86
C THR A 390 -4.15 -1.01 -15.65
N ALA A 391 -3.23 -1.46 -16.52
CA ALA A 391 -3.37 -2.72 -17.23
C ALA A 391 -3.20 -3.88 -16.25
N LEU A 392 -4.08 -4.88 -16.30
CA LEU A 392 -4.03 -6.04 -15.45
C LEU A 392 -4.74 -7.21 -16.12
N ASP A 393 -4.12 -8.40 -16.10
CA ASP A 393 -4.73 -9.61 -16.65
C ASP A 393 -5.98 -10.02 -15.87
N GLU A 394 -6.91 -10.72 -16.55
CA GLU A 394 -8.24 -11.06 -16.01
C GLU A 394 -8.18 -11.83 -14.68
N ASP A 395 -7.18 -12.72 -14.52
CA ASP A 395 -7.03 -13.60 -13.35
C ASP A 395 -6.23 -12.96 -12.20
N CYS A 396 -5.79 -11.69 -12.34
CA CYS A 396 -4.97 -11.03 -11.34
C CYS A 396 -5.81 -10.18 -10.37
N ALA A 397 -5.45 -10.18 -9.09
CA ALA A 397 -5.97 -9.24 -8.11
C ALA A 397 -5.13 -7.96 -8.08
N CYS A 398 -5.77 -6.82 -7.79
CA CYS A 398 -5.10 -5.55 -7.58
C CYS A 398 -5.42 -5.01 -6.19
N GLU A 399 -4.42 -4.47 -5.54
CA GLU A 399 -4.55 -3.69 -4.31
C GLU A 399 -4.00 -2.30 -4.56
N ALA A 400 -4.63 -1.31 -3.96
CA ALA A 400 -4.26 0.08 -4.13
C ALA A 400 -4.15 0.80 -2.78
N VAL A 401 -3.15 1.67 -2.65
CA VAL A 401 -3.05 2.66 -1.59
C VAL A 401 -3.05 4.02 -2.25
N PHE A 402 -3.86 4.93 -1.74
CA PHE A 402 -4.02 6.26 -2.27
C PHE A 402 -3.56 7.32 -1.29
N GLN A 403 -2.87 8.33 -1.80
CA GLN A 403 -2.43 9.50 -1.05
C GLN A 403 -2.63 10.76 -1.89
N LEU A 404 -3.05 11.86 -1.24
CA LEU A 404 -3.08 13.19 -1.83
C LEU A 404 -1.92 14.01 -1.32
N GLN A 405 -1.20 14.65 -2.23
CA GLN A 405 -0.16 15.64 -1.90
C GLN A 405 -0.64 17.01 -2.37
N PRO A 406 -0.90 17.97 -1.47
CA PRO A 406 -1.40 19.27 -1.85
C PRO A 406 -0.31 20.08 -2.55
N GLU A 407 -0.61 20.64 -3.72
CA GLU A 407 0.22 21.64 -4.40
C GLU A 407 -0.24 23.08 -4.13
N GLY A 408 -1.46 23.24 -3.63
CA GLY A 408 -2.10 24.51 -3.36
C GLY A 408 -3.52 24.60 -3.93
N TYR A 409 -4.17 25.74 -3.72
CA TYR A 409 -5.49 26.04 -4.25
C TYR A 409 -5.53 27.48 -4.75
N ALA A 410 -6.40 27.77 -5.69
CA ALA A 410 -6.57 29.09 -6.23
C ALA A 410 -8.05 29.38 -6.55
N ALA A 411 -8.49 30.62 -6.32
CA ALA A 411 -9.73 31.10 -6.88
C ALA A 411 -9.54 31.34 -8.38
N ALA A 412 -10.37 30.71 -9.21
CA ALA A 412 -10.38 31.01 -10.64
C ALA A 412 -11.23 32.25 -10.89
N GLY A 413 -10.78 33.14 -11.78
CA GLY A 413 -11.49 34.39 -12.12
C GLY A 413 -12.85 34.25 -12.81
N SER A 414 -13.40 33.02 -12.89
CA SER A 414 -14.67 32.66 -13.54
C SER A 414 -15.79 32.25 -12.56
N GLY A 415 -15.66 32.57 -11.28
CA GLY A 415 -16.65 32.15 -10.28
C GLY A 415 -16.51 30.64 -9.90
N ALA A 416 -15.29 30.13 -9.93
CA ALA A 416 -14.99 28.77 -9.51
C ALA A 416 -13.74 28.72 -8.63
N VAL A 417 -13.67 27.72 -7.76
CA VAL A 417 -12.47 27.36 -7.01
C VAL A 417 -11.80 26.19 -7.70
N GLU A 418 -10.52 26.35 -8.06
CA GLU A 418 -9.67 25.28 -8.58
C GLU A 418 -8.76 24.76 -7.47
N LEU A 419 -8.75 23.45 -7.26
CA LEU A 419 -7.83 22.78 -6.35
C LEU A 419 -6.69 22.16 -7.14
N ARG A 420 -5.50 22.07 -6.52
CA ARG A 420 -4.31 21.47 -7.10
C ARG A 420 -3.71 20.46 -6.14
N TYR A 421 -3.69 19.21 -6.57
CA TYR A 421 -3.15 18.09 -5.83
C TYR A 421 -2.43 17.14 -6.76
N ASP A 422 -1.40 16.47 -6.24
CA ASP A 422 -0.89 15.25 -6.82
C ASP A 422 -1.60 14.05 -6.21
N ALA A 423 -2.28 13.29 -7.04
CA ALA A 423 -2.87 12.00 -6.68
C ALA A 423 -1.79 10.93 -6.84
N VAL A 424 -1.42 10.25 -5.75
CA VAL A 424 -0.43 9.19 -5.74
C VAL A 424 -1.13 7.87 -5.50
N PHE A 425 -1.09 6.97 -6.50
CA PHE A 425 -1.62 5.62 -6.44
C PHE A 425 -0.44 4.64 -6.34
N GLN A 426 -0.37 3.90 -5.25
CA GLN A 426 0.54 2.76 -5.10
C GLN A 426 -0.27 1.50 -5.39
N LEU A 427 0.04 0.84 -6.49
CA LEU A 427 -0.70 -0.31 -7.00
C LEU A 427 0.16 -1.56 -6.87
N GLN A 428 -0.44 -2.64 -6.40
CA GLN A 428 0.21 -3.95 -6.33
C GLN A 428 -0.71 -4.98 -6.99
N SER A 429 -0.14 -5.79 -7.88
CA SER A 429 -0.87 -6.85 -8.57
C SER A 429 -0.40 -8.22 -8.15
N PHE A 430 -1.35 -9.15 -8.01
CA PHE A 430 -1.13 -10.52 -7.56
C PHE A 430 -1.89 -11.49 -8.45
N ALA A 431 -1.24 -12.62 -8.77
CA ALA A 431 -1.92 -13.77 -9.38
C ALA A 431 -1.95 -14.94 -8.41
N LYS A 432 -3.09 -15.61 -8.33
CA LYS A 432 -3.20 -16.89 -7.65
C LYS A 432 -2.99 -18.00 -8.66
N GLN A 433 -1.93 -18.77 -8.47
CA GLN A 433 -1.58 -19.88 -9.35
C GLN A 433 -1.60 -21.20 -8.57
N LYS A 434 -2.31 -22.19 -9.10
CA LYS A 434 -2.24 -23.56 -8.60
C LYS A 434 -1.10 -24.27 -9.30
N LEU A 435 -0.06 -24.57 -8.56
CA LEU A 435 1.14 -25.22 -9.04
C LEU A 435 1.25 -26.61 -8.43
N GLN A 436 1.65 -27.59 -9.24
CA GLN A 436 1.93 -28.93 -8.76
C GLN A 436 3.43 -29.16 -8.63
N ASN A 437 3.79 -29.99 -7.66
CA ASN A 437 5.17 -30.41 -7.43
C ASN A 437 5.25 -31.92 -7.20
N LEU A 438 6.28 -32.54 -7.73
CA LEU A 438 6.61 -33.94 -7.40
C LEU A 438 7.19 -33.98 -5.98
N VAL A 439 6.48 -34.62 -5.07
CA VAL A 439 6.88 -34.68 -3.64
C VAL A 439 7.28 -36.08 -3.16
N GLY A 440 7.08 -37.09 -4.01
CA GLY A 440 7.43 -38.48 -3.71
C GLY A 440 7.25 -39.36 -4.94
N GLY A 441 7.65 -40.59 -4.81
CA GLY A 441 7.41 -41.59 -5.85
C GLY A 441 8.23 -42.84 -5.73
N THR A 442 7.73 -43.93 -6.34
CA THR A 442 8.43 -45.20 -6.41
C THR A 442 8.72 -45.56 -7.85
N LEU A 443 9.89 -46.12 -8.10
CA LEU A 443 10.33 -46.60 -9.40
C LEU A 443 10.62 -48.12 -9.32
N ASP A 444 9.84 -48.91 -10.06
CA ASP A 444 10.01 -50.33 -10.18
C ASP A 444 10.71 -50.68 -11.48
N LEU A 445 12.01 -50.95 -11.43
CA LEU A 445 12.82 -51.30 -12.58
C LEU A 445 12.69 -52.80 -12.99
N THR A 446 12.03 -53.62 -12.16
CA THR A 446 11.81 -55.06 -12.45
C THR A 446 10.65 -55.23 -13.42
N ARG A 447 9.69 -54.33 -13.45
CA ARG A 447 8.62 -54.28 -14.42
C ARG A 447 9.09 -53.66 -15.72
N GLN A 448 9.72 -54.44 -16.57
CA GLN A 448 10.03 -53.99 -17.93
C GLN A 448 8.74 -53.93 -18.77
N PRO A 449 8.46 -52.82 -19.46
CA PRO A 449 7.37 -52.79 -20.40
C PRO A 449 7.72 -53.68 -21.59
N ARG A 450 6.87 -54.65 -21.88
CA ARG A 450 6.86 -55.66 -22.97
C ARG A 450 8.10 -55.80 -23.81
N ALA A 451 8.55 -57.06 -23.96
CA ALA A 451 9.82 -57.48 -24.58
C ALA A 451 10.00 -57.19 -26.09
N GLU A 452 9.01 -56.65 -26.78
CA GLU A 452 9.07 -56.32 -28.19
C GLU A 452 8.82 -54.83 -28.46
N ARG A 453 9.85 -53.99 -28.31
CA ARG A 453 9.83 -52.61 -28.76
C ARG A 453 10.66 -52.47 -30.02
N ALA A 454 10.09 -51.78 -31.03
CA ALA A 454 10.86 -51.32 -32.14
C ALA A 454 11.99 -50.40 -31.69
N SER A 455 13.20 -50.54 -32.21
CA SER A 455 14.35 -49.69 -31.84
C SER A 455 14.12 -48.22 -32.26
N VAL A 456 13.28 -47.98 -33.27
CA VAL A 456 12.95 -46.67 -33.83
C VAL A 456 11.50 -46.66 -34.29
N VAL A 457 10.77 -45.61 -33.95
CA VAL A 457 9.42 -45.35 -34.45
C VAL A 457 9.45 -44.13 -35.38
N ILE A 458 8.85 -44.25 -36.56
CA ILE A 458 8.66 -43.14 -37.45
C ILE A 458 7.24 -42.61 -37.24
N ARG A 459 7.10 -41.34 -36.90
CA ARG A 459 5.82 -40.70 -36.66
C ARG A 459 5.69 -39.36 -37.39
N ARG A 460 4.54 -39.12 -38.01
CA ARG A 460 4.17 -37.77 -38.48
C ARG A 460 3.37 -37.03 -37.41
N THR A 461 3.80 -35.81 -37.11
CA THR A 461 3.10 -34.92 -36.14
C THR A 461 1.80 -34.43 -36.79
N GLY A 462 0.67 -34.55 -36.04
CA GLY A 462 -0.64 -34.04 -36.51
C GLY A 462 -0.83 -32.56 -36.24
N ALA A 463 -0.24 -32.07 -35.16
CA ALA A 463 -0.28 -30.69 -34.70
C ALA A 463 1.05 -30.29 -34.08
N GLN A 464 1.28 -29.02 -33.91
CA GLN A 464 2.39 -28.52 -33.11
C GLN A 464 2.32 -29.08 -31.70
N GLN A 465 3.40 -29.65 -31.20
CA GLN A 465 3.43 -30.26 -29.87
C GLN A 465 4.84 -30.23 -29.25
N PRO A 466 4.93 -30.14 -27.91
CA PRO A 466 6.21 -30.18 -27.22
C PRO A 466 6.90 -31.54 -27.39
N LEU A 467 8.23 -31.49 -27.53
CA LEU A 467 9.04 -32.71 -27.55
C LEU A 467 8.95 -33.54 -26.28
N TRP A 468 8.70 -32.87 -25.14
CA TRP A 468 8.45 -33.50 -23.85
C TRP A 468 7.31 -34.50 -23.90
N ASP A 469 6.16 -34.14 -24.47
CA ASP A 469 4.98 -34.99 -24.54
C ASP A 469 5.21 -36.21 -25.43
N LEU A 470 5.95 -36.01 -26.53
CA LEU A 470 6.39 -37.13 -27.39
C LEU A 470 7.33 -38.08 -26.67
N ALA A 471 8.34 -37.52 -26.02
CA ALA A 471 9.32 -38.30 -25.28
C ALA A 471 8.68 -39.09 -24.13
N LYS A 472 7.78 -38.48 -23.39
CA LYS A 472 6.97 -39.12 -22.34
C LYS A 472 6.13 -40.27 -22.90
N ARG A 473 5.42 -40.02 -24.01
CA ARG A 473 4.54 -41.00 -24.64
C ARG A 473 5.30 -42.24 -25.14
N TYR A 474 6.50 -42.00 -25.69
CA TYR A 474 7.31 -43.09 -26.23
C TYR A 474 8.36 -43.63 -25.25
N ARG A 475 8.38 -43.10 -24.01
CA ARG A 475 9.33 -43.44 -22.94
C ARG A 475 10.80 -43.38 -23.41
N THR A 476 11.12 -42.31 -24.13
CA THR A 476 12.46 -41.95 -24.53
C THR A 476 12.84 -40.57 -23.96
N THR A 477 13.97 -40.00 -24.35
CA THR A 477 14.32 -38.65 -23.89
C THR A 477 14.06 -37.63 -24.99
N ALA A 478 13.70 -36.39 -24.62
CA ALA A 478 13.57 -35.30 -25.56
C ALA A 478 14.86 -35.07 -26.34
N GLN A 479 16.01 -35.19 -25.67
CA GLN A 479 17.33 -35.07 -26.26
C GLN A 479 17.60 -36.13 -27.33
N ALA A 480 17.18 -37.39 -27.11
CA ALA A 480 17.34 -38.46 -28.09
C ALA A 480 16.53 -38.16 -29.36
N ILE A 481 15.29 -37.65 -29.22
CA ILE A 481 14.47 -37.25 -30.36
C ILE A 481 15.12 -36.03 -31.07
N GLN A 482 15.60 -35.04 -30.35
CA GLN A 482 16.28 -33.87 -30.92
C GLN A 482 17.50 -34.28 -31.74
N THR A 483 18.39 -35.12 -31.19
CA THR A 483 19.59 -35.60 -31.84
C THR A 483 19.28 -36.38 -33.11
N ALA A 484 18.32 -37.32 -33.04
CA ALA A 484 17.95 -38.16 -34.16
C ALA A 484 17.29 -37.38 -35.33
N ASN A 485 16.75 -36.21 -35.07
CA ASN A 485 16.02 -35.40 -36.06
C ASN A 485 16.67 -34.02 -36.32
N HIS A 486 17.84 -33.77 -35.74
CA HIS A 486 18.58 -32.50 -35.88
C HIS A 486 17.70 -31.27 -35.51
N LEU A 487 16.91 -31.39 -34.41
CA LEU A 487 16.02 -30.32 -33.95
C LEU A 487 16.77 -29.38 -33.02
N THR A 488 16.55 -28.09 -33.20
CA THR A 488 17.12 -27.03 -32.36
C THR A 488 16.10 -26.44 -31.37
N GLN A 489 14.81 -26.67 -31.62
CA GLN A 489 13.72 -26.14 -30.81
C GLN A 489 13.04 -27.24 -29.98
N PRO A 490 12.48 -26.90 -28.79
CA PRO A 490 11.80 -27.86 -27.94
C PRO A 490 10.40 -28.24 -28.42
N GLU A 491 9.90 -27.59 -29.47
CA GLU A 491 8.59 -27.86 -30.10
C GLU A 491 8.77 -28.40 -31.52
N VAL A 492 7.83 -29.18 -31.98
CA VAL A 492 7.79 -29.75 -33.32
C VAL A 492 6.58 -29.24 -34.06
N GLU A 493 6.82 -28.76 -35.28
CA GLU A 493 5.79 -28.29 -36.20
C GLU A 493 4.84 -29.41 -36.63
N ALA A 494 3.63 -29.04 -36.99
CA ALA A 494 2.64 -29.94 -37.55
C ALA A 494 3.12 -30.51 -38.91
N GLY A 495 2.82 -31.79 -39.16
CA GLY A 495 3.11 -32.45 -40.45
C GLY A 495 4.54 -32.95 -40.59
N ARG A 496 5.48 -32.69 -39.65
CA ARG A 496 6.86 -33.13 -39.69
C ARG A 496 6.97 -34.64 -39.42
N LEU A 497 7.83 -35.30 -40.18
CA LEU A 497 8.18 -36.70 -39.94
C LEU A 497 9.31 -36.77 -38.92
N LEU A 498 9.13 -37.55 -37.87
CA LEU A 498 10.11 -37.72 -36.79
C LEU A 498 10.58 -39.14 -36.65
N LEU A 499 11.87 -39.28 -36.43
CA LEU A 499 12.49 -40.53 -35.94
C LEU A 499 12.49 -40.47 -34.42
N ILE A 500 11.86 -41.44 -33.80
CA ILE A 500 11.76 -41.52 -32.31
C ILE A 500 12.58 -42.77 -31.90
N PRO A 501 13.78 -42.58 -31.36
CA PRO A 501 14.56 -43.66 -30.75
C PRO A 501 13.84 -44.18 -29.52
N MET A 502 13.81 -45.49 -29.32
CA MET A 502 13.09 -46.13 -28.22
C MET A 502 14.08 -46.72 -27.20
#